data_c02d21d64e37442cd317487e70501683
#
_entry.id   c02d21d64e37442cd317487e70501683
#
_cell.length_a   1.000
_cell.length_b   1.000
_cell.length_c   1.000
_cell.angle_alpha   90.00
_cell.angle_beta   90.00
_cell.angle_gamma   90.00
#
_symmetry.space_group_name_H-M   'P 1'
#
loop_
_entity.id
_entity.type
_entity.pdbx_description
1 polymer ?
#
loop_
_entity_poly.entity_id
_entity_poly.type
_entity_poly.pdbx_seq_one_letter_code
_entity_poly.pdbx_strand_id
1 'polypeptide(L)'
;MSQLALTELLGAPVFDSAGKSSGRVREVALTPQEDRVRISTLIVKTRSGDRLLPFQAITAINGGIRASTPSADWTPANGMEGLFLLERDLLDQQVIDVYGRKVVRVNDVDLHQESVANHPVLKVGSVDVGARGAVRRLLKGVVPPGALNAVLTNIPARLIPWEFVDLIETDPARRIKLKISHDRLAKLHPADIADIVEELAPDEREAVFETLDEEVAADALQEVDPKVQKSIVESLDSDRVAEIVEEMQPDAAADLLADLSDEKTESILEEMAPDEREEVSGLLEFKENSAAGRMTTQYISLLLTATVHDAIEALRHFEGGIETVSTIFLVDSHDTLAGTVPLAKMVLATPATPLLALTQEPLISCHAGASEGLRTAWVA
;
A
#
# COMPACT_ATOMS: atom_id res chain seq x y z
N MET A 1 0.72 -15.61 29.79
CA MET A 1 0.32 -15.76 28.37
C MET A 1 1.05 -16.97 27.83
N SER A 2 0.36 -17.97 27.29
CA SER A 2 1.01 -19.06 26.57
C SER A 2 1.02 -18.74 25.08
N GLN A 3 2.11 -19.07 24.40
CA GLN A 3 2.29 -18.89 22.97
C GLN A 3 2.10 -20.26 22.30
N LEU A 4 1.35 -20.28 21.22
CA LEU A 4 1.00 -21.50 20.48
C LEU A 4 1.17 -21.21 18.99
N ALA A 5 1.90 -22.05 18.27
CA ALA A 5 2.01 -21.90 16.83
C ALA A 5 0.75 -22.43 16.13
N LEU A 6 0.34 -21.78 15.04
CA LEU A 6 -0.77 -22.22 14.20
C LEU A 6 -0.57 -23.67 13.73
N THR A 7 0.65 -24.00 13.29
CA THR A 7 0.98 -25.38 12.88
C THR A 7 0.82 -26.42 13.99
N GLU A 8 0.95 -26.07 15.26
CA GLU A 8 0.70 -26.97 16.39
C GLU A 8 -0.81 -27.17 16.62
N LEU A 9 -1.61 -26.13 16.37
CA LEU A 9 -3.07 -26.18 16.51
C LEU A 9 -3.74 -26.96 15.39
N LEU A 10 -3.25 -26.80 14.16
CA LEU A 10 -3.73 -27.55 12.99
C LEU A 10 -3.51 -29.07 13.20
N GLY A 11 -4.57 -29.86 13.00
CA GLY A 11 -4.57 -31.31 13.23
C GLY A 11 -4.76 -31.74 14.69
N ALA A 12 -4.82 -30.79 15.64
CA ALA A 12 -5.10 -31.09 17.04
C ALA A 12 -6.46 -31.79 17.20
N PRO A 13 -6.60 -32.77 18.11
CA PRO A 13 -7.87 -33.43 18.34
C PRO A 13 -8.87 -32.49 19.01
N VAL A 14 -10.14 -32.57 18.59
CA VAL A 14 -11.26 -31.83 19.17
C VAL A 14 -12.19 -32.76 19.89
N PHE A 15 -12.42 -32.45 21.16
CA PHE A 15 -13.33 -33.22 22.05
C PHE A 15 -14.61 -32.40 22.25
N ASP A 16 -15.75 -33.08 22.15
CA ASP A 16 -17.05 -32.47 22.40
C ASP A 16 -17.35 -32.40 23.93
N SER A 17 -18.53 -31.89 24.28
CA SER A 17 -18.94 -31.73 25.66
C SER A 17 -19.03 -33.05 26.45
N ALA A 18 -19.14 -34.19 25.75
CA ALA A 18 -19.11 -35.53 26.36
C ALA A 18 -17.69 -36.08 26.54
N GLY A 19 -16.66 -35.30 26.15
CA GLY A 19 -15.25 -35.71 26.16
C GLY A 19 -14.89 -36.70 25.06
N LYS A 20 -15.76 -36.93 24.08
CA LYS A 20 -15.52 -37.80 22.93
C LYS A 20 -14.70 -37.04 21.87
N SER A 21 -13.67 -37.72 21.33
CA SER A 21 -12.94 -37.19 20.18
C SER A 21 -13.83 -37.20 18.94
N SER A 22 -14.24 -35.99 18.51
CA SER A 22 -15.26 -35.78 17.49
C SER A 22 -14.67 -35.24 16.17
N GLY A 23 -13.38 -34.87 16.14
CA GLY A 23 -12.72 -34.42 14.95
C GLY A 23 -11.30 -33.92 15.19
N ARG A 24 -10.75 -33.24 14.19
CA ARG A 24 -9.45 -32.56 14.25
C ARG A 24 -9.57 -31.16 13.70
N VAL A 25 -8.82 -30.20 14.24
CA VAL A 25 -8.72 -28.86 13.69
C VAL A 25 -8.18 -28.94 12.28
N ARG A 26 -8.94 -28.46 11.31
CA ARG A 26 -8.55 -28.34 9.92
C ARG A 26 -8.04 -26.94 9.62
N GLU A 27 -8.73 -25.91 10.18
CA GLU A 27 -8.47 -24.53 9.87
C GLU A 27 -8.80 -23.65 11.07
N VAL A 28 -8.15 -22.50 11.15
CA VAL A 28 -8.38 -21.50 12.18
C VAL A 28 -8.77 -20.20 11.48
N ALA A 29 -9.88 -19.60 11.90
CA ALA A 29 -10.43 -18.45 11.23
C ALA A 29 -10.63 -17.25 12.17
N LEU A 30 -10.48 -16.07 11.59
CA LEU A 30 -10.92 -14.81 12.17
C LEU A 30 -11.97 -14.16 11.26
N THR A 31 -12.76 -13.25 11.84
CA THR A 31 -13.78 -12.46 11.14
C THR A 31 -13.27 -11.02 11.10
N PRO A 32 -12.57 -10.58 10.03
CA PRO A 32 -11.91 -9.27 10.00
C PRO A 32 -12.87 -8.09 10.17
N GLN A 33 -14.15 -8.29 9.86
CA GLN A 33 -15.19 -7.27 10.06
C GLN A 33 -15.51 -7.01 11.53
N GLU A 34 -15.31 -8.01 12.39
CA GLU A 34 -15.58 -7.91 13.84
C GLU A 34 -14.27 -7.61 14.61
N ASP A 35 -13.25 -8.41 14.36
CA ASP A 35 -11.94 -8.27 15.02
C ASP A 35 -10.84 -8.86 14.10
N ARG A 36 -9.86 -8.05 13.73
CA ARG A 36 -8.75 -8.45 12.84
C ARG A 36 -7.66 -9.26 13.55
N VAL A 37 -7.77 -9.45 14.84
CA VAL A 37 -6.74 -10.09 15.67
C VAL A 37 -7.24 -11.36 16.34
N ARG A 38 -8.51 -11.37 16.74
CA ARG A 38 -9.09 -12.45 17.56
C ARG A 38 -9.61 -13.58 16.69
N ILE A 39 -9.22 -14.81 17.06
CA ILE A 39 -9.79 -16.02 16.45
C ILE A 39 -11.27 -16.13 16.81
N SER A 40 -12.10 -16.19 15.77
CA SER A 40 -13.56 -16.30 15.90
C SER A 40 -14.07 -17.73 15.83
N THR A 41 -13.45 -18.57 14.99
CA THR A 41 -13.98 -19.91 14.65
C THR A 41 -12.87 -20.90 14.35
N LEU A 42 -13.06 -22.16 14.74
CA LEU A 42 -12.27 -23.28 14.24
C LEU A 42 -13.10 -24.08 13.24
N ILE A 43 -12.48 -24.46 12.14
CA ILE A 43 -13.05 -25.43 11.20
C ILE A 43 -12.55 -26.82 11.63
N VAL A 44 -13.47 -27.69 11.97
CA VAL A 44 -13.16 -29.02 12.48
C VAL A 44 -13.54 -30.07 11.45
N LYS A 45 -12.56 -30.85 11.00
CA LYS A 45 -12.79 -32.02 10.15
C LYS A 45 -13.37 -33.15 10.98
N THR A 46 -14.62 -33.50 10.72
CA THR A 46 -15.33 -34.61 11.36
C THR A 46 -15.59 -35.77 10.38
N ARG A 47 -16.16 -36.88 10.85
CA ARG A 47 -16.58 -37.99 9.98
C ARG A 47 -17.73 -37.62 9.02
N SER A 48 -18.53 -36.63 9.39
CA SER A 48 -19.67 -36.14 8.60
C SER A 48 -19.36 -34.89 7.78
N GLY A 49 -18.09 -34.56 7.57
CA GLY A 49 -17.62 -33.37 6.87
C GLY A 49 -17.08 -32.30 7.80
N ASP A 50 -16.76 -31.16 7.23
CA ASP A 50 -16.22 -30.03 7.96
C ASP A 50 -17.32 -29.29 8.74
N ARG A 51 -17.00 -28.89 9.95
CA ARG A 51 -17.92 -28.21 10.88
C ARG A 51 -17.30 -26.94 11.43
N LEU A 52 -18.10 -25.90 11.58
CA LEU A 52 -17.73 -24.66 12.25
C LEU A 52 -17.94 -24.83 13.76
N LEU A 53 -16.89 -24.57 14.53
CA LEU A 53 -16.92 -24.50 15.99
C LEU A 53 -16.56 -23.06 16.39
N PRO A 54 -17.54 -22.24 16.83
CA PRO A 54 -17.28 -20.91 17.34
C PRO A 54 -16.29 -20.95 18.50
N PHE A 55 -15.31 -20.04 18.51
CA PHE A 55 -14.27 -20.06 19.54
C PHE A 55 -14.82 -19.85 20.96
N GLN A 56 -15.95 -19.15 21.06
CA GLN A 56 -16.68 -18.97 22.34
C GLN A 56 -17.15 -20.28 22.97
N ALA A 57 -17.35 -21.32 22.16
CA ALA A 57 -17.73 -22.66 22.66
C ALA A 57 -16.52 -23.49 23.13
N ILE A 58 -15.30 -22.94 23.09
CA ILE A 58 -14.09 -23.63 23.54
C ILE A 58 -13.86 -23.36 25.03
N THR A 59 -13.69 -24.41 25.81
CA THR A 59 -13.44 -24.33 27.24
C THR A 59 -11.98 -24.51 27.63
N ALA A 60 -11.22 -25.25 26.85
CA ALA A 60 -9.79 -25.47 27.10
C ALA A 60 -9.00 -25.83 25.85
N ILE A 61 -7.72 -25.46 25.85
CA ILE A 61 -6.73 -25.76 24.80
C ILE A 61 -5.52 -26.40 25.52
N ASN A 62 -5.64 -27.68 25.88
CA ASN A 62 -4.58 -28.41 26.56
C ASN A 62 -4.59 -29.87 26.08
N GLY A 63 -3.56 -30.26 25.30
CA GLY A 63 -3.49 -31.61 24.71
C GLY A 63 -4.60 -31.90 23.68
N GLY A 64 -5.24 -30.85 23.17
CA GLY A 64 -6.39 -30.83 22.26
C GLY A 64 -7.37 -29.75 22.62
N ILE A 65 -8.39 -29.59 21.79
CA ILE A 65 -9.44 -28.55 21.93
C ILE A 65 -10.65 -29.20 22.62
N ARG A 66 -11.18 -28.58 23.68
CA ARG A 66 -12.39 -29.03 24.38
C ARG A 66 -13.53 -28.05 24.12
N ALA A 67 -14.61 -28.54 23.53
CA ALA A 67 -15.83 -27.78 23.30
C ALA A 67 -16.85 -27.98 24.41
N SER A 68 -17.65 -26.95 24.69
CA SER A 68 -18.78 -26.99 25.62
C SER A 68 -20.05 -27.60 25.02
N THR A 69 -20.07 -27.78 23.68
CA THR A 69 -21.25 -28.25 22.93
C THR A 69 -21.03 -29.65 22.37
N PRO A 70 -22.10 -30.46 22.21
CA PRO A 70 -22.03 -31.71 21.46
C PRO A 70 -21.61 -31.47 19.99
N SER A 71 -20.89 -32.44 19.41
CA SER A 71 -20.46 -32.34 18.01
C SER A 71 -21.62 -32.33 17.00
N ALA A 72 -22.79 -32.80 17.38
CA ALA A 72 -24.01 -32.76 16.57
C ALA A 72 -24.52 -31.32 16.32
N ASP A 73 -24.27 -30.42 17.28
CA ASP A 73 -24.72 -29.02 17.24
C ASP A 73 -23.77 -28.10 16.45
N TRP A 74 -22.62 -28.63 16.02
CA TRP A 74 -21.67 -27.84 15.23
C TRP A 74 -22.21 -27.60 13.81
N THR A 75 -22.16 -26.35 13.37
CA THR A 75 -22.72 -25.92 12.09
C THR A 75 -21.91 -26.49 10.92
N PRO A 76 -22.52 -27.00 9.84
CA PRO A 76 -21.79 -27.35 8.63
C PRO A 76 -20.98 -26.16 8.09
N ALA A 77 -19.77 -26.43 7.60
CA ALA A 77 -18.88 -25.40 7.09
C ALA A 77 -19.28 -24.95 5.65
N ASN A 78 -20.54 -24.50 5.49
CA ASN A 78 -21.06 -23.92 4.27
C ASN A 78 -21.05 -22.38 4.43
N GLY A 79 -20.51 -21.66 3.46
CA GLY A 79 -20.52 -20.19 3.51
C GLY A 79 -19.40 -19.58 4.37
N MET A 80 -18.16 -19.92 4.11
CA MET A 80 -16.96 -19.36 4.78
C MET A 80 -16.49 -18.02 4.17
N GLU A 81 -17.33 -17.39 3.37
CA GLU A 81 -16.95 -16.25 2.53
C GLU A 81 -16.54 -14.97 3.29
N GLY A 82 -16.95 -14.81 4.54
CA GLY A 82 -16.54 -13.68 5.40
C GLY A 82 -15.42 -14.03 6.38
N LEU A 83 -14.86 -15.24 6.29
CA LEU A 83 -13.81 -15.72 7.17
C LEU A 83 -12.45 -15.62 6.51
N PHE A 84 -11.48 -15.07 7.24
CA PHE A 84 -10.07 -15.12 6.89
C PHE A 84 -9.46 -16.38 7.52
N LEU A 85 -9.01 -17.30 6.68
CA LEU A 85 -8.54 -18.63 7.07
C LEU A 85 -7.01 -18.63 7.16
N LEU A 86 -6.47 -18.80 8.36
CA LEU A 86 -5.04 -18.63 8.62
C LEU A 86 -4.15 -19.63 7.87
N GLU A 87 -4.60 -20.88 7.66
CA GLU A 87 -3.82 -21.85 6.87
C GLU A 87 -3.87 -21.52 5.37
N ARG A 88 -5.07 -21.28 4.85
CA ARG A 88 -5.26 -21.07 3.41
C ARG A 88 -4.82 -19.70 2.94
N ASP A 89 -5.15 -18.64 3.72
CA ASP A 89 -5.07 -17.25 3.29
C ASP A 89 -3.83 -16.53 3.82
N LEU A 90 -3.05 -17.17 4.71
CA LEU A 90 -1.87 -16.54 5.32
C LEU A 90 -0.61 -17.41 5.25
N LEU A 91 -0.69 -18.73 5.52
CA LEU A 91 0.51 -19.57 5.42
C LEU A 91 0.95 -19.70 3.96
N ASP A 92 2.24 -19.57 3.72
CA ASP A 92 2.90 -19.54 2.40
C ASP A 92 2.54 -18.33 1.53
N GLN A 93 1.68 -17.45 1.99
CA GLN A 93 1.34 -16.23 1.26
C GLN A 93 2.41 -15.16 1.47
N GLN A 94 2.49 -14.25 0.51
CA GLN A 94 3.25 -13.03 0.64
C GLN A 94 2.45 -12.02 1.45
N VAL A 95 3.13 -11.27 2.30
CA VAL A 95 2.57 -10.17 3.07
C VAL A 95 3.58 -9.03 3.12
N ILE A 96 3.09 -7.82 3.29
CA ILE A 96 3.94 -6.64 3.43
C ILE A 96 4.31 -6.47 4.91
N ASP A 97 5.60 -6.48 5.20
CA ASP A 97 6.17 -6.03 6.47
C ASP A 97 6.34 -4.50 6.41
N VAL A 98 5.32 -3.78 6.86
CA VAL A 98 5.28 -2.31 6.81
C VAL A 98 6.43 -1.68 7.62
N TYR A 99 6.83 -2.29 8.75
CA TYR A 99 7.95 -1.81 9.54
C TYR A 99 9.30 -2.11 8.89
N GLY A 100 9.46 -3.32 8.34
CA GLY A 100 10.68 -3.73 7.63
C GLY A 100 10.74 -3.24 6.18
N ARG A 101 9.68 -2.60 5.66
CA ARG A 101 9.55 -2.05 4.30
C ARG A 101 9.93 -3.06 3.23
N LYS A 102 9.28 -4.21 3.23
CA LYS A 102 9.58 -5.31 2.28
C LYS A 102 8.46 -6.33 2.25
N VAL A 103 8.46 -7.11 1.18
CA VAL A 103 7.61 -8.27 1.02
C VAL A 103 8.25 -9.50 1.67
N VAL A 104 7.47 -10.27 2.40
CA VAL A 104 7.94 -11.48 3.09
C VAL A 104 6.94 -12.61 2.97
N ARG A 105 7.42 -13.86 3.00
CA ARG A 105 6.56 -15.05 3.00
C ARG A 105 6.33 -15.55 4.42
N VAL A 106 5.07 -15.79 4.75
CA VAL A 106 4.67 -16.31 6.06
C VAL A 106 4.92 -17.82 6.14
N ASN A 107 5.76 -18.24 7.07
CA ASN A 107 6.09 -19.65 7.31
C ASN A 107 5.25 -20.28 8.42
N ASP A 108 4.88 -19.51 9.45
CA ASP A 108 3.99 -19.92 10.54
C ASP A 108 3.35 -18.69 11.19
N VAL A 109 2.37 -18.92 12.08
CA VAL A 109 1.69 -17.85 12.82
C VAL A 109 1.77 -18.17 14.30
N ASP A 110 2.22 -17.21 15.09
CA ASP A 110 2.23 -17.32 16.54
C ASP A 110 0.94 -16.73 17.12
N LEU A 111 0.22 -17.57 17.85
CA LEU A 111 -1.04 -17.25 18.49
C LEU A 111 -0.81 -17.05 19.99
N HIS A 112 -1.37 -16.01 20.53
CA HIS A 112 -1.32 -15.69 21.96
C HIS A 112 -2.62 -16.14 22.63
N GLN A 113 -2.49 -17.02 23.62
CA GLN A 113 -3.61 -17.44 24.44
C GLN A 113 -3.70 -16.57 25.69
N GLU A 114 -4.88 -16.00 25.86
CA GLU A 114 -5.29 -15.26 27.05
C GLU A 114 -6.50 -15.94 27.70
N SER A 115 -6.78 -15.61 28.96
CA SER A 115 -8.02 -16.01 29.62
C SER A 115 -8.81 -14.75 29.99
N VAL A 116 -10.00 -14.63 29.44
CA VAL A 116 -10.93 -13.54 29.73
C VAL A 116 -12.18 -14.11 30.31
N ALA A 117 -12.56 -13.69 31.52
CA ALA A 117 -13.70 -14.20 32.24
C ALA A 117 -13.75 -15.75 32.33
N ASN A 118 -12.60 -16.38 32.54
CA ASN A 118 -12.40 -17.84 32.63
C ASN A 118 -12.61 -18.61 31.32
N HIS A 119 -12.72 -17.91 30.16
CA HIS A 119 -12.76 -18.51 28.83
C HIS A 119 -11.45 -18.25 28.10
N PRO A 120 -10.90 -19.24 27.36
CA PRO A 120 -9.73 -19.03 26.54
C PRO A 120 -10.07 -18.08 25.38
N VAL A 121 -9.20 -17.14 25.13
CA VAL A 121 -9.22 -16.27 23.95
C VAL A 121 -7.91 -16.47 23.21
N LEU A 122 -7.97 -16.62 21.91
CA LEU A 122 -6.80 -16.78 21.07
C LEU A 122 -6.71 -15.59 20.10
N LYS A 123 -5.54 -15.00 20.04
CA LYS A 123 -5.26 -13.83 19.19
C LYS A 123 -4.05 -14.11 18.32
N VAL A 124 -4.05 -13.59 17.10
CA VAL A 124 -2.84 -13.53 16.27
C VAL A 124 -1.88 -12.54 16.91
N GLY A 125 -0.67 -12.98 17.22
CA GLY A 125 0.35 -12.14 17.84
C GLY A 125 1.41 -11.68 16.86
N SER A 126 1.94 -12.62 16.07
CA SER A 126 3.00 -12.35 15.09
C SER A 126 3.01 -13.42 14.00
N VAL A 127 3.63 -13.10 12.87
CA VAL A 127 3.95 -14.07 11.82
C VAL A 127 5.45 -14.44 11.89
N ASP A 128 5.77 -15.71 11.71
CA ASP A 128 7.14 -16.19 11.60
C ASP A 128 7.52 -16.30 10.12
N VAL A 129 8.44 -15.45 9.68
CA VAL A 129 8.98 -15.41 8.32
C VAL A 129 10.37 -16.03 8.25
N GLY A 130 10.85 -16.63 9.37
CA GLY A 130 12.17 -17.23 9.50
C GLY A 130 12.17 -18.72 9.22
N ALA A 131 13.39 -19.28 9.17
CA ALA A 131 13.59 -20.72 8.96
C ALA A 131 12.95 -21.59 10.05
N ARG A 132 12.73 -21.06 11.25
CA ARG A 132 12.12 -21.79 12.37
C ARG A 132 10.69 -22.22 12.05
N GLY A 133 9.85 -21.31 11.53
CA GLY A 133 8.50 -21.63 11.10
C GLY A 133 8.47 -22.66 9.96
N ALA A 134 9.33 -22.48 8.96
CA ALA A 134 9.45 -23.41 7.84
C ALA A 134 9.85 -24.83 8.30
N VAL A 135 10.85 -24.95 9.18
CA VAL A 135 11.29 -26.26 9.73
C VAL A 135 10.18 -26.89 10.58
N ARG A 136 9.49 -26.11 11.43
CA ARG A 136 8.35 -26.60 12.21
C ARG A 136 7.30 -27.23 11.33
N ARG A 137 6.98 -26.59 10.23
CA ARG A 137 5.96 -27.02 9.27
C ARG A 137 6.40 -28.27 8.49
N LEU A 138 7.63 -28.30 7.97
CA LEU A 138 8.16 -29.44 7.22
C LEU A 138 8.28 -30.73 8.06
N LEU A 139 8.63 -30.60 9.33
CA LEU A 139 8.82 -31.74 10.23
C LEU A 139 7.56 -32.14 11.00
N LYS A 140 6.45 -31.39 10.83
CA LYS A 140 5.17 -31.69 11.44
C LYS A 140 4.67 -33.08 11.04
N GLY A 141 4.36 -33.92 12.03
CA GLY A 141 3.88 -35.28 11.80
C GLY A 141 4.97 -36.31 11.43
N VAL A 142 6.21 -35.87 11.18
CA VAL A 142 7.35 -36.76 10.90
C VAL A 142 8.19 -36.98 12.15
N VAL A 143 8.35 -35.93 12.97
CA VAL A 143 9.19 -35.94 14.17
C VAL A 143 8.29 -35.76 15.43
N PRO A 144 8.56 -36.52 16.51
CA PRO A 144 7.83 -36.31 17.78
C PRO A 144 8.01 -34.88 18.32
N PRO A 145 6.99 -34.28 18.96
CA PRO A 145 7.00 -32.87 19.40
C PRO A 145 8.19 -32.50 20.29
N GLY A 146 8.66 -33.41 21.15
CA GLY A 146 9.80 -33.15 22.02
C GLY A 146 11.14 -33.05 21.26
N ALA A 147 11.33 -33.86 20.23
CA ALA A 147 12.54 -33.79 19.39
C ALA A 147 12.49 -32.59 18.45
N LEU A 148 11.30 -32.22 17.95
CA LEU A 148 11.08 -31.03 17.14
C LEU A 148 11.45 -29.76 17.93
N ASN A 149 10.99 -29.64 19.16
CA ASN A 149 11.30 -28.49 20.00
C ASN A 149 12.81 -28.37 20.28
N ALA A 150 13.52 -29.47 20.47
CA ALA A 150 14.98 -29.43 20.65
C ALA A 150 15.72 -28.91 19.40
N VAL A 151 15.24 -29.25 18.20
CA VAL A 151 15.79 -28.71 16.94
C VAL A 151 15.46 -27.21 16.80
N LEU A 152 14.22 -26.83 17.08
CA LEU A 152 13.73 -25.45 16.92
C LEU A 152 14.39 -24.46 17.89
N THR A 153 14.86 -24.93 19.06
CA THR A 153 15.51 -24.05 20.06
C THR A 153 16.78 -23.42 19.52
N ASN A 154 17.46 -24.07 18.57
CA ASN A 154 18.72 -23.58 17.99
C ASN A 154 18.52 -22.71 16.73
N ILE A 155 17.27 -22.55 16.26
CA ILE A 155 16.95 -21.75 15.08
C ILE A 155 16.35 -20.43 15.53
N PRO A 156 16.93 -19.27 15.19
CA PRO A 156 16.36 -17.98 15.55
C PRO A 156 14.99 -17.79 14.87
N ALA A 157 14.01 -17.35 15.66
CA ALA A 157 12.74 -16.92 15.12
C ALA A 157 12.89 -15.53 14.49
N ARG A 158 12.25 -15.31 13.35
CA ARG A 158 12.11 -13.99 12.73
C ARG A 158 10.63 -13.65 12.73
N LEU A 159 10.21 -12.96 13.79
CA LEU A 159 8.82 -12.66 14.06
C LEU A 159 8.52 -11.21 13.66
N ILE A 160 7.43 -11.02 12.95
CA ILE A 160 6.86 -9.72 12.64
C ILE A 160 5.57 -9.60 13.44
N PRO A 161 5.43 -8.60 14.33
CA PRO A 161 4.17 -8.37 15.05
C PRO A 161 3.02 -8.16 14.06
N TRP A 162 1.85 -8.71 14.38
CA TRP A 162 0.67 -8.66 13.51
C TRP A 162 0.23 -7.22 13.13
N GLU A 163 0.51 -6.27 14.00
CA GLU A 163 0.24 -4.86 13.75
C GLU A 163 1.06 -4.23 12.60
N PHE A 164 2.18 -4.86 12.19
CA PHE A 164 3.02 -4.44 11.08
C PHE A 164 2.85 -5.29 9.82
N VAL A 165 1.90 -6.21 9.84
CA VAL A 165 1.58 -7.06 8.69
C VAL A 165 0.44 -6.44 7.90
N ASP A 166 0.67 -6.17 6.61
CA ASP A 166 -0.36 -5.81 5.66
C ASP A 166 -0.61 -6.98 4.69
N LEU A 167 -1.90 -7.30 4.50
CA LEU A 167 -2.33 -8.47 3.75
C LEU A 167 -2.57 -8.10 2.29
N ILE A 168 -2.15 -8.96 1.38
CA ILE A 168 -2.39 -8.82 -0.05
C ILE A 168 -3.53 -9.78 -0.42
N GLU A 169 -4.58 -9.28 -1.04
CA GLU A 169 -5.71 -10.08 -1.56
C GLU A 169 -6.03 -9.64 -2.99
N THR A 170 -5.77 -10.51 -3.93
CA THR A 170 -5.94 -10.23 -5.36
C THR A 170 -7.40 -10.38 -5.83
N ASP A 171 -8.25 -11.10 -5.09
CA ASP A 171 -9.68 -11.21 -5.41
C ASP A 171 -10.46 -9.98 -4.89
N PRO A 172 -10.98 -9.09 -5.76
CA PRO A 172 -11.69 -7.88 -5.33
C PRO A 172 -12.92 -8.18 -4.46
N ALA A 173 -13.66 -9.26 -4.76
CA ALA A 173 -14.84 -9.64 -3.99
C ALA A 173 -14.48 -10.09 -2.57
N ARG A 174 -13.35 -10.76 -2.40
CA ARG A 174 -12.81 -11.14 -1.09
C ARG A 174 -12.22 -9.95 -0.36
N ARG A 175 -11.50 -9.06 -1.04
CA ARG A 175 -10.94 -7.80 -0.49
C ARG A 175 -12.03 -6.99 0.21
N ILE A 176 -13.15 -6.77 -0.47
CA ILE A 176 -14.32 -6.06 0.09
C ILE A 176 -14.91 -6.81 1.29
N LYS A 177 -15.13 -8.12 1.18
CA LYS A 177 -15.69 -8.95 2.27
C LYS A 177 -14.81 -9.01 3.50
N LEU A 178 -13.50 -9.07 3.31
CA LEU A 178 -12.51 -9.13 4.39
C LEU A 178 -12.11 -7.74 4.92
N LYS A 179 -12.56 -6.67 4.27
CA LYS A 179 -12.16 -5.27 4.56
C LYS A 179 -10.64 -5.10 4.61
N ILE A 180 -9.96 -5.68 3.63
CA ILE A 180 -8.54 -5.48 3.47
C ILE A 180 -8.34 -4.07 2.90
N SER A 181 -7.53 -3.28 3.60
CA SER A 181 -7.14 -1.93 3.20
C SER A 181 -5.65 -1.75 3.49
N HIS A 182 -5.02 -0.92 2.73
CA HIS A 182 -3.59 -0.63 2.87
C HIS A 182 -3.32 0.65 3.68
N ASP A 183 -4.18 0.96 4.69
CA ASP A 183 -4.07 2.16 5.54
C ASP A 183 -2.72 2.31 6.25
N ARG A 184 -1.98 1.22 6.43
CA ARG A 184 -0.65 1.22 7.04
C ARG A 184 0.44 1.49 6.02
N LEU A 185 0.31 0.89 4.84
CA LEU A 185 1.18 1.13 3.70
C LEU A 185 1.10 2.60 3.27
N ALA A 186 -0.11 3.16 3.21
CA ALA A 186 -0.37 4.56 2.89
C ALA A 186 0.30 5.59 3.82
N LYS A 187 0.82 5.16 4.97
CA LYS A 187 1.54 6.04 5.91
C LYS A 187 3.06 6.05 5.71
N LEU A 188 3.57 5.23 4.84
CA LEU A 188 4.99 5.19 4.50
C LEU A 188 5.34 6.35 3.56
N HIS A 189 6.63 6.63 3.44
CA HIS A 189 7.11 7.54 2.41
C HIS A 189 6.87 6.94 1.01
N PRO A 190 6.51 7.72 -0.02
CA PRO A 190 6.26 7.23 -1.37
C PRO A 190 7.35 6.30 -1.91
N ALA A 191 8.63 6.66 -1.75
CA ALA A 191 9.75 5.83 -2.16
C ALA A 191 9.80 4.45 -1.44
N ASP A 192 9.38 4.38 -0.17
CA ASP A 192 9.29 3.09 0.55
C ASP A 192 8.13 2.23 0.03
N ILE A 193 7.04 2.87 -0.41
CA ILE A 193 5.91 2.17 -1.06
C ILE A 193 6.36 1.64 -2.41
N ALA A 194 7.08 2.44 -3.20
CA ALA A 194 7.63 2.04 -4.49
C ALA A 194 8.54 0.81 -4.36
N ASP A 195 9.52 0.83 -3.44
CA ASP A 195 10.40 -0.30 -3.17
C ASP A 195 9.62 -1.60 -2.86
N ILE A 196 8.55 -1.49 -2.05
CA ILE A 196 7.68 -2.62 -1.71
C ILE A 196 6.93 -3.12 -2.95
N VAL A 197 6.34 -2.21 -3.72
CA VAL A 197 5.55 -2.52 -4.90
C VAL A 197 6.40 -3.19 -5.98
N GLU A 198 7.66 -2.80 -6.13
CA GLU A 198 8.58 -3.42 -7.07
C GLU A 198 8.89 -4.89 -6.75
N GLU A 199 8.83 -5.29 -5.47
CA GLU A 199 9.00 -6.67 -5.04
C GLU A 199 7.76 -7.56 -5.28
N LEU A 200 6.56 -6.98 -5.53
CA LEU A 200 5.30 -7.70 -5.72
C LEU A 200 5.16 -8.31 -7.11
N ALA A 201 4.33 -9.35 -7.23
CA ALA A 201 3.88 -9.86 -8.51
C ALA A 201 2.87 -8.88 -9.18
N PRO A 202 2.69 -8.93 -10.52
CA PRO A 202 1.82 -7.96 -11.23
C PRO A 202 0.40 -7.87 -10.69
N ASP A 203 -0.25 -8.99 -10.40
CA ASP A 203 -1.60 -9.06 -9.84
C ASP A 203 -1.68 -8.55 -8.39
N GLU A 204 -0.60 -8.70 -7.64
CA GLU A 204 -0.49 -8.14 -6.29
C GLU A 204 -0.32 -6.62 -6.31
N ARG A 205 0.44 -6.08 -7.29
CA ARG A 205 0.58 -4.62 -7.52
C ARG A 205 -0.74 -3.98 -7.85
N GLU A 206 -1.48 -4.56 -8.80
CA GLU A 206 -2.83 -4.13 -9.16
C GLU A 206 -3.72 -4.07 -7.92
N ALA A 207 -3.75 -5.15 -7.12
CA ALA A 207 -4.55 -5.21 -5.90
C ALA A 207 -4.20 -4.11 -4.87
N VAL A 208 -2.94 -3.71 -4.77
CA VAL A 208 -2.49 -2.63 -3.90
C VAL A 208 -2.95 -1.28 -4.44
N PHE A 209 -2.70 -0.98 -5.73
CA PHE A 209 -3.07 0.29 -6.35
C PHE A 209 -4.58 0.52 -6.46
N GLU A 210 -5.37 -0.54 -6.55
CA GLU A 210 -6.83 -0.51 -6.48
C GLU A 210 -7.38 0.00 -5.13
N THR A 211 -6.59 -0.05 -4.07
CA THR A 211 -7.05 0.22 -2.70
C THR A 211 -6.29 1.35 -1.99
N LEU A 212 -5.21 1.84 -2.56
CA LEU A 212 -4.54 3.04 -2.06
C LEU A 212 -5.41 4.28 -2.34
N ASP A 213 -5.29 5.27 -1.48
CA ASP A 213 -5.79 6.62 -1.73
C ASP A 213 -5.13 7.21 -2.98
N GLU A 214 -5.84 8.01 -3.76
CA GLU A 214 -5.38 8.51 -5.06
C GLU A 214 -4.07 9.31 -4.93
N GLU A 215 -3.99 10.22 -3.96
CA GLU A 215 -2.80 11.04 -3.70
C GLU A 215 -1.58 10.16 -3.34
N VAL A 216 -1.78 9.17 -2.46
CA VAL A 216 -0.71 8.23 -2.07
C VAL A 216 -0.29 7.35 -3.25
N ALA A 217 -1.24 6.92 -4.07
CA ALA A 217 -0.97 6.12 -5.26
C ALA A 217 -0.18 6.92 -6.31
N ALA A 218 -0.55 8.19 -6.53
CA ALA A 218 0.15 9.11 -7.43
C ALA A 218 1.60 9.34 -7.00
N ASP A 219 1.80 9.66 -5.73
CA ASP A 219 3.14 9.88 -5.17
C ASP A 219 4.00 8.63 -5.25
N ALA A 220 3.45 7.46 -4.89
CA ALA A 220 4.18 6.21 -4.97
C ALA A 220 4.50 5.83 -6.42
N LEU A 221 3.57 6.03 -7.34
CA LEU A 221 3.75 5.70 -8.76
C LEU A 221 4.89 6.49 -9.40
N GLN A 222 5.09 7.76 -9.02
CA GLN A 222 6.18 8.60 -9.50
C GLN A 222 7.58 8.10 -9.06
N GLU A 223 7.68 7.38 -7.96
CA GLU A 223 8.93 6.83 -7.42
C GLU A 223 9.26 5.42 -7.96
N VAL A 224 8.32 4.74 -8.61
CA VAL A 224 8.48 3.38 -9.17
C VAL A 224 9.32 3.39 -10.45
N ASP A 225 10.14 2.34 -10.66
CA ASP A 225 10.87 2.13 -11.93
C ASP A 225 9.93 2.25 -13.14
N PRO A 226 10.30 2.99 -14.23
CA PRO A 226 9.41 3.27 -15.36
C PRO A 226 8.78 2.05 -16.01
N LYS A 227 9.47 0.90 -16.04
CA LYS A 227 8.91 -0.34 -16.60
C LYS A 227 7.83 -0.95 -15.72
N VAL A 228 8.02 -0.85 -14.41
CA VAL A 228 7.05 -1.35 -13.42
C VAL A 228 5.86 -0.40 -13.37
N GLN A 229 6.10 0.91 -13.40
CA GLN A 229 5.08 1.96 -13.50
C GLN A 229 4.15 1.71 -14.69
N LYS A 230 4.72 1.53 -15.91
CA LYS A 230 3.94 1.18 -17.09
C LYS A 230 3.11 -0.09 -16.91
N SER A 231 3.70 -1.15 -16.34
CA SER A 231 2.99 -2.42 -16.10
C SER A 231 1.81 -2.26 -15.14
N ILE A 232 1.93 -1.41 -14.12
CA ILE A 232 0.84 -1.12 -13.18
C ILE A 232 -0.30 -0.41 -13.92
N VAL A 233 0.01 0.65 -14.66
CA VAL A 233 -0.99 1.44 -15.40
C VAL A 233 -1.69 0.61 -16.48
N GLU A 234 -0.98 -0.29 -17.15
CA GLU A 234 -1.57 -1.19 -18.14
C GLU A 234 -2.53 -2.23 -17.51
N SER A 235 -2.32 -2.61 -16.24
CA SER A 235 -3.18 -3.59 -15.54
C SER A 235 -4.44 -2.99 -14.91
N LEU A 236 -4.39 -1.71 -14.52
CA LEU A 236 -5.52 -1.02 -13.91
C LEU A 236 -6.59 -0.60 -14.93
N ASP A 237 -7.84 -0.48 -14.47
CA ASP A 237 -8.92 0.10 -15.25
C ASP A 237 -8.66 1.59 -15.53
N SER A 238 -9.14 2.11 -16.66
CA SER A 238 -8.80 3.47 -17.12
C SER A 238 -9.37 4.56 -16.22
N ASP A 239 -10.52 4.33 -15.61
CA ASP A 239 -11.10 5.22 -14.59
C ASP A 239 -10.20 5.32 -13.35
N ARG A 240 -9.69 4.18 -12.85
CA ARG A 240 -8.76 4.18 -11.72
C ARG A 240 -7.44 4.86 -12.02
N VAL A 241 -6.91 4.66 -13.24
CA VAL A 241 -5.68 5.36 -13.67
C VAL A 241 -5.93 6.86 -13.78
N ALA A 242 -7.09 7.29 -14.30
CA ALA A 242 -7.44 8.71 -14.39
C ALA A 242 -7.44 9.39 -13.02
N GLU A 243 -8.11 8.77 -12.01
CA GLU A 243 -8.10 9.26 -10.63
C GLU A 243 -6.66 9.44 -10.08
N ILE A 244 -5.77 8.49 -10.33
CA ILE A 244 -4.37 8.57 -9.86
C ILE A 244 -3.59 9.64 -10.63
N VAL A 245 -3.76 9.73 -11.95
CA VAL A 245 -3.03 10.67 -12.81
C VAL A 245 -3.44 12.11 -12.54
N GLU A 246 -4.69 12.37 -12.17
CA GLU A 246 -5.19 13.68 -11.77
C GLU A 246 -4.47 14.25 -10.54
N GLU A 247 -4.03 13.38 -9.62
CA GLU A 247 -3.26 13.77 -8.43
C GLU A 247 -1.74 13.89 -8.70
N MET A 248 -1.27 13.52 -9.91
CA MET A 248 0.14 13.65 -10.30
C MET A 248 0.45 15.09 -10.73
N GLN A 249 1.75 15.44 -10.72
CA GLN A 249 2.19 16.66 -11.40
C GLN A 249 1.93 16.53 -12.91
N PRO A 250 1.41 17.56 -13.59
CA PRO A 250 1.00 17.46 -14.99
C PRO A 250 2.10 17.00 -15.96
N ASP A 251 3.36 17.37 -15.71
CA ASP A 251 4.53 16.91 -16.49
C ASP A 251 4.82 15.42 -16.24
N ALA A 252 4.77 14.96 -15.00
CA ALA A 252 4.94 13.54 -14.67
C ALA A 252 3.79 12.69 -15.23
N ALA A 253 2.56 13.21 -15.20
CA ALA A 253 1.39 12.59 -15.81
C ALA A 253 1.55 12.46 -17.34
N ALA A 254 1.99 13.53 -18.01
CA ALA A 254 2.23 13.51 -19.44
C ALA A 254 3.36 12.54 -19.84
N ASP A 255 4.47 12.50 -19.10
CA ASP A 255 5.56 11.56 -19.34
C ASP A 255 5.11 10.11 -19.19
N LEU A 256 4.32 9.80 -18.16
CA LEU A 256 3.73 8.48 -17.94
C LEU A 256 2.81 8.08 -19.09
N LEU A 257 1.88 8.96 -19.50
CA LEU A 257 0.91 8.67 -20.56
C LEU A 257 1.59 8.57 -21.93
N ALA A 258 2.68 9.30 -22.18
CA ALA A 258 3.44 9.22 -23.43
C ALA A 258 4.11 7.84 -23.65
N ASP A 259 4.38 7.11 -22.57
CA ASP A 259 4.97 5.76 -22.61
C ASP A 259 3.93 4.64 -22.87
N LEU A 260 2.64 4.95 -22.82
CA LEU A 260 1.55 3.99 -23.05
C LEU A 260 1.20 3.86 -24.53
N SER A 261 0.26 2.97 -24.87
CA SER A 261 -0.34 2.92 -26.20
C SER A 261 -1.32 4.07 -26.39
N ASP A 262 -1.43 4.59 -27.63
CA ASP A 262 -2.37 5.67 -27.97
C ASP A 262 -3.81 5.34 -27.50
N GLU A 263 -4.25 4.07 -27.64
CA GLU A 263 -5.57 3.61 -27.23
C GLU A 263 -5.79 3.70 -25.71
N LYS A 264 -4.77 3.31 -24.91
CA LYS A 264 -4.86 3.37 -23.46
C LYS A 264 -4.81 4.82 -22.96
N THR A 265 -3.94 5.65 -23.56
CA THR A 265 -3.83 7.08 -23.25
C THR A 265 -5.14 7.80 -23.54
N GLU A 266 -5.74 7.59 -24.72
CA GLU A 266 -7.03 8.19 -25.08
C GLU A 266 -8.14 7.78 -24.08
N SER A 267 -8.18 6.49 -23.72
CA SER A 267 -9.16 5.98 -22.73
C SER A 267 -8.99 6.59 -21.33
N ILE A 268 -7.75 6.85 -20.88
CA ILE A 268 -7.49 7.50 -19.60
C ILE A 268 -7.90 8.98 -19.66
N LEU A 269 -7.50 9.69 -20.73
CA LEU A 269 -7.85 11.10 -20.92
C LEU A 269 -9.37 11.32 -21.03
N GLU A 270 -10.15 10.36 -21.55
CA GLU A 270 -11.61 10.45 -21.58
C GLU A 270 -12.26 10.41 -20.20
N GLU A 271 -11.66 9.67 -19.25
CA GLU A 271 -12.14 9.54 -17.87
C GLU A 271 -11.69 10.71 -16.96
N MET A 272 -10.63 11.46 -17.34
CA MET A 272 -10.12 12.60 -16.58
C MET A 272 -11.09 13.78 -16.56
N ALA A 273 -11.05 14.56 -15.47
CA ALA A 273 -11.75 15.84 -15.36
C ALA A 273 -11.25 16.83 -16.44
N PRO A 274 -12.13 17.72 -16.93
CA PRO A 274 -11.83 18.53 -18.12
C PRO A 274 -10.60 19.45 -17.97
N ASP A 275 -10.39 20.02 -16.81
CA ASP A 275 -9.31 20.99 -16.56
C ASP A 275 -7.95 20.28 -16.53
N GLU A 276 -7.83 19.18 -15.81
CA GLU A 276 -6.62 18.33 -15.69
C GLU A 276 -6.29 17.69 -17.04
N ARG A 277 -7.30 17.22 -17.76
CA ARG A 277 -7.13 16.68 -19.12
C ARG A 277 -6.57 17.71 -20.09
N GLU A 278 -7.02 18.98 -20.03
CA GLU A 278 -6.50 20.06 -20.91
C GLU A 278 -5.03 20.33 -20.62
N GLU A 279 -4.62 20.35 -19.35
CA GLU A 279 -3.22 20.54 -18.95
C GLU A 279 -2.33 19.41 -19.45
N VAL A 280 -2.69 18.17 -19.16
CA VAL A 280 -1.89 16.99 -19.55
C VAL A 280 -1.86 16.83 -21.07
N SER A 281 -3.00 17.00 -21.76
CA SER A 281 -3.04 16.93 -23.23
C SER A 281 -2.19 17.99 -23.89
N GLY A 282 -2.15 19.19 -23.31
CA GLY A 282 -1.28 20.28 -23.80
C GLY A 282 0.20 19.94 -23.71
N LEU A 283 0.63 19.20 -22.68
CA LEU A 283 2.00 18.75 -22.52
C LEU A 283 2.33 17.58 -23.46
N LEU A 284 1.41 16.66 -23.71
CA LEU A 284 1.57 15.53 -24.64
C LEU A 284 1.82 15.96 -26.10
N GLU A 285 1.43 17.20 -26.49
CA GLU A 285 1.73 17.74 -27.82
C GLU A 285 3.24 17.97 -28.03
N PHE A 286 4.01 18.08 -26.97
CA PHE A 286 5.44 18.34 -27.03
C PHE A 286 6.25 17.04 -27.00
N LYS A 287 7.44 17.09 -27.61
CA LYS A 287 8.35 15.96 -27.52
C LYS A 287 8.99 15.91 -26.14
N GLU A 288 9.09 14.74 -25.56
CA GLU A 288 9.74 14.47 -24.26
C GLU A 288 11.12 15.17 -24.11
N ASN A 289 11.92 15.19 -25.17
CA ASN A 289 13.26 15.82 -25.18
C ASN A 289 13.25 17.29 -25.63
N SER A 290 12.12 17.99 -25.55
CA SER A 290 12.01 19.42 -25.75
C SER A 290 11.97 20.19 -24.44
N ALA A 291 12.18 21.52 -24.48
CA ALA A 291 12.06 22.34 -23.29
C ALA A 291 10.63 22.30 -22.71
N ALA A 292 9.63 22.31 -23.58
CA ALA A 292 8.23 22.21 -23.18
C ALA A 292 7.87 20.83 -22.58
N GLY A 293 8.41 19.74 -23.10
CA GLY A 293 8.19 18.41 -22.53
C GLY A 293 8.90 18.17 -21.18
N ARG A 294 9.65 19.15 -20.69
CA ARG A 294 10.33 19.11 -19.39
C ARG A 294 9.94 20.26 -18.47
N MET A 295 8.92 21.00 -18.79
CA MET A 295 8.41 22.09 -17.97
C MET A 295 7.17 21.63 -17.20
N THR A 296 6.98 22.20 -16.01
CA THR A 296 5.72 22.10 -15.29
C THR A 296 4.80 23.26 -15.66
N THR A 297 3.51 23.03 -15.66
CA THR A 297 2.47 24.07 -15.75
C THR A 297 2.20 24.71 -14.40
N GLN A 298 2.65 24.09 -13.33
CA GLN A 298 2.46 24.57 -11.95
C GLN A 298 3.55 25.59 -11.56
N TYR A 299 3.32 26.84 -11.85
CA TYR A 299 4.21 27.95 -11.49
C TYR A 299 3.43 29.19 -11.05
N ILE A 300 4.09 30.06 -10.30
CA ILE A 300 3.49 31.34 -9.86
C ILE A 300 4.07 32.48 -10.68
N SER A 301 3.20 33.19 -11.41
CA SER A 301 3.53 34.43 -12.11
C SER A 301 2.88 35.62 -11.45
N LEU A 302 3.59 36.74 -11.33
CA LEU A 302 3.13 38.00 -10.77
C LEU A 302 3.57 39.16 -11.64
N LEU A 303 2.84 40.24 -11.57
CA LEU A 303 3.18 41.48 -12.29
C LEU A 303 4.48 42.11 -11.75
N LEU A 304 5.23 42.83 -12.60
CA LEU A 304 6.45 43.54 -12.21
C LEU A 304 6.25 44.53 -11.03
N THR A 305 5.02 44.95 -10.78
CA THR A 305 4.66 45.85 -9.66
C THR A 305 4.45 45.16 -8.32
N ALA A 306 4.44 43.81 -8.32
CA ALA A 306 4.18 43.03 -7.13
C ALA A 306 5.30 43.13 -6.09
N THR A 307 4.91 42.95 -4.84
CA THR A 307 5.79 42.97 -3.65
C THR A 307 5.98 41.55 -3.09
N VAL A 308 6.89 41.43 -2.15
CA VAL A 308 7.08 40.14 -1.38
C VAL A 308 5.79 39.74 -0.68
N HIS A 309 4.98 40.67 -0.20
CA HIS A 309 3.67 40.38 0.39
C HIS A 309 2.74 39.71 -0.62
N ASP A 310 2.66 40.22 -1.83
CA ASP A 310 1.80 39.67 -2.89
C ASP A 310 2.24 38.25 -3.27
N ALA A 311 3.55 37.99 -3.30
CA ALA A 311 4.07 36.65 -3.56
C ALA A 311 3.77 35.64 -2.43
N ILE A 312 3.83 36.09 -1.18
CA ILE A 312 3.45 35.24 -0.03
C ILE A 312 1.96 34.91 -0.07
N GLU A 313 1.11 35.87 -0.45
CA GLU A 313 -0.33 35.62 -0.61
C GLU A 313 -0.59 34.64 -1.79
N ALA A 314 0.11 34.81 -2.90
CA ALA A 314 0.02 33.87 -4.03
C ALA A 314 0.45 32.45 -3.65
N LEU A 315 1.54 32.29 -2.88
CA LEU A 315 1.98 30.99 -2.36
C LEU A 315 0.95 30.35 -1.40
N ARG A 316 0.23 31.13 -0.62
CA ARG A 316 -0.82 30.63 0.30
C ARG A 316 -2.05 30.09 -0.41
N HIS A 317 -2.32 30.59 -1.60
CA HIS A 317 -3.48 30.22 -2.41
C HIS A 317 -3.09 29.37 -3.62
N PHE A 318 -1.83 28.91 -3.65
CA PHE A 318 -1.36 28.04 -4.71
C PHE A 318 -1.88 26.61 -4.50
N GLU A 319 -2.60 26.10 -5.48
CA GLU A 319 -3.25 24.78 -5.43
C GLU A 319 -2.32 23.63 -5.89
N GLY A 320 -1.15 23.96 -6.46
CA GLY A 320 -0.14 22.96 -6.87
C GLY A 320 0.83 22.58 -5.74
N GLY A 321 1.78 21.69 -6.05
CA GLY A 321 2.83 21.25 -5.13
C GLY A 321 3.75 22.41 -4.69
N ILE A 322 3.54 22.95 -3.50
CA ILE A 322 4.30 24.11 -3.01
C ILE A 322 5.79 23.82 -2.85
N GLU A 323 6.18 22.57 -2.64
CA GLU A 323 7.57 22.09 -2.54
C GLU A 323 8.33 22.20 -3.85
N THR A 324 7.63 22.23 -5.00
CA THR A 324 8.25 22.38 -6.33
C THR A 324 8.51 23.83 -6.70
N VAL A 325 7.83 24.77 -6.02
CA VAL A 325 7.96 26.21 -6.29
C VAL A 325 9.25 26.74 -5.67
N SER A 326 10.30 26.87 -6.47
CA SER A 326 11.58 27.47 -6.04
C SER A 326 11.75 28.92 -6.47
N THR A 327 10.93 29.38 -7.43
CA THR A 327 11.08 30.65 -8.13
C THR A 327 9.72 31.25 -8.44
N ILE A 328 9.56 32.57 -8.26
CA ILE A 328 8.42 33.36 -8.72
C ILE A 328 8.79 34.01 -10.03
N PHE A 329 7.93 33.92 -11.04
CA PHE A 329 8.10 34.53 -12.33
C PHE A 329 7.44 35.92 -12.35
N LEU A 330 8.13 36.90 -12.94
CA LEU A 330 7.58 38.24 -13.12
C LEU A 330 7.26 38.47 -14.58
N VAL A 331 6.03 38.90 -14.82
CA VAL A 331 5.53 39.19 -16.17
C VAL A 331 5.16 40.69 -16.31
N ASP A 332 5.23 41.18 -17.52
CA ASP A 332 4.74 42.52 -17.85
C ASP A 332 3.20 42.52 -18.07
N SER A 333 2.64 43.67 -18.47
CA SER A 333 1.22 43.85 -18.78
C SER A 333 0.75 43.06 -20.01
N HIS A 334 1.63 42.43 -20.75
CA HIS A 334 1.35 41.63 -21.94
C HIS A 334 1.65 40.16 -21.69
N ASP A 335 1.78 39.77 -20.42
CA ASP A 335 2.12 38.42 -19.98
C ASP A 335 3.48 37.89 -20.50
N THR A 336 4.40 38.83 -20.77
CA THR A 336 5.74 38.51 -21.22
C THR A 336 6.68 38.38 -20.03
N LEU A 337 7.47 37.27 -19.98
CA LEU A 337 8.44 37.03 -18.91
C LEU A 337 9.50 38.15 -18.88
N ALA A 338 9.58 38.83 -17.74
CA ALA A 338 10.46 39.99 -17.54
C ALA A 338 11.48 39.81 -16.39
N GLY A 339 11.30 38.79 -15.56
CA GLY A 339 12.23 38.50 -14.45
C GLY A 339 11.90 37.25 -13.68
N THR A 340 12.85 36.80 -12.88
CA THR A 340 12.66 35.66 -11.97
C THR A 340 13.18 36.02 -10.59
N VAL A 341 12.48 35.59 -9.55
CA VAL A 341 12.82 35.86 -8.16
C VAL A 341 12.89 34.54 -7.38
N PRO A 342 14.09 34.07 -7.01
CA PRO A 342 14.24 32.91 -6.15
C PRO A 342 13.58 33.10 -4.78
N LEU A 343 12.81 32.13 -4.30
CA LEU A 343 12.15 32.22 -2.98
C LEU A 343 13.14 32.50 -1.84
N ALA A 344 14.37 31.98 -1.93
CA ALA A 344 15.41 32.24 -0.94
C ALA A 344 15.74 33.72 -0.75
N LYS A 345 15.64 34.54 -1.81
CA LYS A 345 15.85 35.99 -1.71
C LYS A 345 14.70 36.70 -1.01
N MET A 346 13.48 36.19 -1.18
CA MET A 346 12.28 36.75 -0.54
C MET A 346 12.30 36.57 0.98
N VAL A 347 12.81 35.44 1.46
CA VAL A 347 12.89 35.13 2.91
C VAL A 347 13.72 36.19 3.67
N LEU A 348 14.68 36.82 3.01
CA LEU A 348 15.56 37.82 3.59
C LEU A 348 15.03 39.26 3.40
N ALA A 349 13.95 39.45 2.68
CA ALA A 349 13.40 40.77 2.33
C ALA A 349 12.19 41.13 3.23
N THR A 350 11.84 42.40 3.26
CA THR A 350 10.65 42.84 3.97
C THR A 350 9.40 42.65 3.08
N PRO A 351 8.20 42.49 3.67
CA PRO A 351 6.96 42.31 2.90
C PRO A 351 6.67 43.41 1.87
N ALA A 352 7.10 44.66 2.16
CA ALA A 352 6.91 45.81 1.27
C ALA A 352 7.98 45.94 0.16
N THR A 353 8.97 45.03 0.13
CA THR A 353 10.03 45.06 -0.89
C THR A 353 9.44 44.72 -2.27
N PRO A 354 9.64 45.53 -3.31
CA PRO A 354 9.25 45.19 -4.67
C PRO A 354 10.01 43.97 -5.16
N LEU A 355 9.33 42.97 -5.76
CA LEU A 355 9.93 41.77 -6.29
C LEU A 355 10.98 42.06 -7.37
N LEU A 356 10.77 43.09 -8.17
CA LEU A 356 11.71 43.53 -9.20
C LEU A 356 13.10 43.86 -8.63
N ALA A 357 13.22 44.30 -7.38
CA ALA A 357 14.50 44.55 -6.71
C ALA A 357 15.25 43.28 -6.31
N LEU A 358 14.56 42.14 -6.32
CA LEU A 358 15.09 40.82 -5.93
C LEU A 358 15.38 39.92 -7.13
N THR A 359 15.15 40.39 -8.35
CA THR A 359 15.34 39.60 -9.56
C THR A 359 16.77 39.06 -9.71
N GLN A 360 16.88 37.95 -10.41
CA GLN A 360 18.15 37.33 -10.74
C GLN A 360 18.55 37.71 -12.19
N GLU A 361 19.73 38.20 -12.38
CA GLU A 361 20.29 38.46 -13.70
C GLU A 361 21.48 37.52 -13.97
N PRO A 362 21.71 37.10 -15.24
CA PRO A 362 20.84 37.33 -16.40
C PRO A 362 19.57 36.45 -16.37
N LEU A 363 18.50 36.95 -17.00
CA LEU A 363 17.31 36.16 -17.27
C LEU A 363 17.66 35.11 -18.33
N ILE A 364 17.52 33.84 -17.97
CA ILE A 364 17.76 32.70 -18.85
C ILE A 364 16.40 32.14 -19.28
N SER A 365 16.17 32.14 -20.60
CA SER A 365 14.94 31.58 -21.19
C SER A 365 15.27 30.80 -22.47
N CYS A 366 14.38 29.91 -22.88
CA CYS A 366 14.47 29.21 -24.16
C CYS A 366 13.07 29.04 -24.76
N HIS A 367 13.00 28.75 -26.06
CA HIS A 367 11.74 28.44 -26.71
C HIS A 367 11.23 27.04 -26.30
N ALA A 368 9.93 26.86 -26.22
CA ALA A 368 9.27 25.61 -25.89
C ALA A 368 9.75 24.41 -26.73
N GLY A 369 9.97 24.63 -28.03
CA GLY A 369 10.47 23.59 -28.95
C GLY A 369 12.00 23.39 -28.96
N ALA A 370 12.76 24.04 -28.07
CA ALA A 370 14.22 23.88 -28.03
C ALA A 370 14.57 22.46 -27.55
N SER A 371 15.48 21.78 -28.29
CA SER A 371 15.93 20.42 -27.92
C SER A 371 16.97 20.44 -26.81
N GLU A 372 17.00 19.40 -25.99
CA GLU A 372 17.95 19.20 -24.86
C GLU A 372 19.45 19.36 -25.26
N GLY A 373 19.78 19.16 -26.51
CA GLY A 373 21.18 19.34 -27.02
C GLY A 373 21.66 20.78 -27.11
N LEU A 374 20.78 21.77 -26.98
CA LEU A 374 21.15 23.20 -26.99
C LEU A 374 21.48 23.68 -25.56
N ARG A 375 22.61 23.25 -25.02
CA ARG A 375 23.21 23.79 -23.78
C ARG A 375 23.74 25.21 -23.92
N THR A 376 23.33 25.98 -24.90
CA THR A 376 23.66 27.38 -25.04
C THR A 376 22.56 28.20 -24.39
N ALA A 377 22.83 28.66 -23.17
CA ALA A 377 22.07 29.70 -22.53
C ALA A 377 21.95 30.89 -23.50
N TRP A 378 20.77 31.18 -23.98
CA TRP A 378 20.48 32.41 -24.66
C TRP A 378 20.24 33.48 -23.59
N VAL A 379 21.19 34.40 -23.50
CA VAL A 379 20.97 35.64 -22.73
C VAL A 379 20.15 36.52 -23.64
N ALA A 380 18.91 36.79 -23.26
CA ALA A 380 18.06 37.76 -23.95
C ALA A 380 18.43 39.18 -23.54
#